data_6fe206395476133ded17004de2a71ec6
#
_entry.id   6fe206395476133ded17004de2a71ec6
#
_cell.length_a   1.000
_cell.length_b   1.000
_cell.length_c   1.000
_cell.angle_alpha   90.00
_cell.angle_beta   90.00
_cell.angle_gamma   90.00
#
_symmetry.space_group_name_H-M   'P 1'
#
loop_
_entity.id
_entity.type
_entity.pdbx_description
1 polymer ?
#
loop_
_entity_poly.entity_id
_entity_poly.type
_entity_poly.pdbx_seq_one_letter_code
_entity_poly.pdbx_strand_id
1 'polypeptide(L)'
;LFLTSRSQPAFLLIGFNAGANDYVTKPFDTSEFLARIRTLLHMKRSVRERLDIEMAFIQAQIKPHFLYNTLNTIASLSEVDPDRTRDLLADFGSYLQSSFDLRNLDQEVPFEKEWTLVQSYLNIEKARFGSRIQLTTEVPDEAEFVLPPLTIQPIVENAVRHGVLKKIEGGHIHISVEEIGDYAWISVRDTGEGIPPLKREAILDGTYRLGIGLVNVNRRLKNTYGQGLLIDSVEGTGTLIRFRVPLKQNKEAER
;
A
#
# COMPACT_ATOMS: atom_id res chain seq x y z
N LEU A 1 32.49 14.69 11.35
CA LEU A 1 32.96 15.75 12.23
C LEU A 1 34.40 16.12 11.87
N PHE A 2 34.70 17.43 11.66
CA PHE A 2 36.05 17.94 11.44
C PHE A 2 36.60 18.58 12.70
N LEU A 3 37.87 18.32 12.99
CA LEU A 3 38.64 19.04 14.01
C LEU A 3 39.55 20.05 13.35
N THR A 4 39.40 21.33 13.64
CA THR A 4 40.14 22.41 12.97
C THR A 4 40.71 23.40 13.98
N SER A 5 41.87 23.97 13.67
CA SER A 5 42.41 25.13 14.38
C SER A 5 42.01 26.46 13.73
N ARG A 6 41.29 26.42 12.60
CA ARG A 6 40.85 27.61 11.86
C ARG A 6 39.41 27.92 12.20
N SER A 7 39.17 29.03 12.89
CA SER A 7 37.85 29.48 13.33
C SER A 7 37.18 30.51 12.40
N GLN A 8 37.86 30.91 11.32
CA GLN A 8 37.32 31.93 10.41
C GLN A 8 36.13 31.35 9.62
N PRO A 9 35.01 32.10 9.47
CA PRO A 9 33.79 31.62 8.82
C PRO A 9 33.98 31.04 7.40
N ALA A 10 34.91 31.63 6.64
CA ALA A 10 35.22 31.19 5.28
C ALA A 10 35.74 29.73 5.22
N PHE A 11 36.58 29.33 6.18
CA PHE A 11 37.12 27.96 6.23
C PHE A 11 36.08 26.93 6.72
N LEU A 12 35.16 27.38 7.60
CA LEU A 12 34.06 26.54 8.06
C LEU A 12 33.10 26.20 6.90
N LEU A 13 32.80 27.22 6.07
CA LEU A 13 31.97 27.06 4.88
C LEU A 13 32.57 26.04 3.87
N ILE A 14 33.90 26.13 3.67
CA ILE A 14 34.64 25.17 2.82
C ILE A 14 34.50 23.75 3.39
N GLY A 15 34.59 23.58 4.72
CA GLY A 15 34.42 22.29 5.39
C GLY A 15 33.02 21.71 5.19
N PHE A 16 31.97 22.52 5.33
CA PHE A 16 30.59 22.08 5.08
C PHE A 16 30.36 21.73 3.61
N ASN A 17 30.85 22.55 2.67
CA ASN A 17 30.76 22.29 1.24
C ASN A 17 31.53 21.03 0.82
N ALA A 18 32.55 20.62 1.58
CA ALA A 18 33.29 19.37 1.41
C ALA A 18 32.60 18.15 2.07
N GLY A 19 31.37 18.33 2.61
CA GLY A 19 30.55 17.25 3.17
C GLY A 19 30.74 17.01 4.68
N ALA A 20 31.28 17.97 5.42
CA ALA A 20 31.33 17.87 6.88
C ALA A 20 29.92 18.03 7.49
N ASN A 21 29.52 17.13 8.37
CA ASN A 21 28.24 17.24 9.10
C ASN A 21 28.34 18.21 10.30
N ASP A 22 29.55 18.40 10.86
CA ASP A 22 29.83 19.34 11.95
C ASP A 22 31.35 19.57 12.09
N TYR A 23 31.75 20.58 12.86
CA TYR A 23 33.15 20.86 13.13
C TYR A 23 33.35 21.26 14.61
N VAL A 24 34.59 21.10 15.11
CA VAL A 24 35.01 21.55 16.42
C VAL A 24 36.34 22.25 16.28
N THR A 25 36.44 23.46 16.85
CA THR A 25 37.67 24.27 16.80
C THR A 25 38.59 23.99 17.99
N LYS A 26 39.90 23.88 17.71
CA LYS A 26 40.91 23.73 18.76
C LYS A 26 41.29 25.11 19.35
N PRO A 27 41.47 25.22 20.69
CA PRO A 27 41.24 24.20 21.74
C PRO A 27 39.77 24.00 21.97
N PHE A 28 39.35 22.75 22.28
CA PHE A 28 37.96 22.39 22.54
C PHE A 28 37.78 21.76 23.92
N ASP A 29 36.61 21.93 24.49
CA ASP A 29 36.18 21.22 25.68
C ASP A 29 35.78 19.78 25.36
N THR A 30 36.27 18.84 26.16
CA THR A 30 36.03 17.42 25.95
C THR A 30 34.54 17.06 26.07
N SER A 31 33.82 17.76 26.94
CA SER A 31 32.38 17.52 27.15
C SER A 31 31.56 18.01 25.95
N GLU A 32 31.90 19.16 25.36
CA GLU A 32 31.30 19.67 24.14
C GLU A 32 31.57 18.74 22.96
N PHE A 33 32.83 18.32 22.80
CA PHE A 33 33.20 17.37 21.74
C PHE A 33 32.41 16.04 21.81
N LEU A 34 32.32 15.45 23.01
CA LEU A 34 31.57 14.23 23.21
C LEU A 34 30.06 14.40 22.99
N ALA A 35 29.50 15.57 23.36
CA ALA A 35 28.09 15.87 23.14
C ALA A 35 27.78 15.94 21.62
N ARG A 36 28.61 16.61 20.84
CA ARG A 36 28.48 16.68 19.37
C ARG A 36 28.59 15.32 18.69
N ILE A 37 29.56 14.50 19.11
CA ILE A 37 29.68 13.11 18.62
C ILE A 37 28.41 12.31 18.92
N ARG A 38 27.90 12.39 20.16
CA ARG A 38 26.66 11.67 20.52
C ARG A 38 25.48 12.10 19.65
N THR A 39 25.33 13.40 19.41
CA THR A 39 24.26 13.94 18.55
C THR A 39 24.37 13.39 17.12
N LEU A 40 25.57 13.43 16.52
CA LEU A 40 25.79 12.90 15.17
C LEU A 40 25.56 11.39 15.07
N LEU A 41 25.98 10.62 16.10
CA LEU A 41 25.73 9.18 16.16
C LEU A 41 24.24 8.88 16.34
N HIS A 42 23.52 9.68 17.12
CA HIS A 42 22.08 9.53 17.29
C HIS A 42 21.34 9.81 15.97
N MET A 43 21.68 10.90 15.30
CA MET A 43 21.11 11.21 13.97
C MET A 43 21.37 10.09 12.97
N LYS A 44 22.60 9.58 12.91
CA LYS A 44 22.96 8.48 12.01
C LYS A 44 22.17 7.19 12.32
N ARG A 45 21.97 6.88 13.61
CA ARG A 45 21.14 5.73 14.03
C ARG A 45 19.69 5.92 13.64
N SER A 46 19.10 7.06 13.93
CA SER A 46 17.70 7.36 13.57
C SER A 46 17.44 7.28 12.06
N VAL A 47 18.37 7.80 11.23
CA VAL A 47 18.26 7.65 9.76
C VAL A 47 18.34 6.19 9.35
N ARG A 48 19.25 5.42 9.94
CA ARG A 48 19.39 4.00 9.62
C ARG A 48 18.18 3.19 10.04
N GLU A 49 17.67 3.41 11.24
CA GLU A 49 16.42 2.77 11.73
C GLU A 49 15.22 3.10 10.83
N ARG A 50 15.12 4.34 10.36
CA ARG A 50 14.10 4.73 9.38
C ARG A 50 14.22 3.95 8.07
N LEU A 51 15.43 3.86 7.52
CA LEU A 51 15.69 3.09 6.29
C LEU A 51 15.42 1.60 6.48
N ASP A 52 15.79 1.04 7.63
CA ASP A 52 15.54 -0.37 7.95
C ASP A 52 14.01 -0.63 8.10
N ILE A 53 13.26 0.28 8.69
CA ILE A 53 11.78 0.22 8.77
C ILE A 53 11.17 0.36 7.38
N GLU A 54 11.62 1.29 6.56
CA GLU A 54 11.16 1.45 5.18
C GLU A 54 11.46 0.21 4.33
N MET A 55 12.67 -0.36 4.46
CA MET A 55 13.05 -1.60 3.78
C MET A 55 12.19 -2.79 4.24
N ALA A 56 11.98 -2.94 5.55
CA ALA A 56 11.11 -3.99 6.09
C ALA A 56 9.66 -3.82 5.63
N PHE A 57 9.17 -2.59 5.55
CA PHE A 57 7.84 -2.27 5.04
C PHE A 57 7.71 -2.60 3.55
N ILE A 58 8.73 -2.27 2.74
CA ILE A 58 8.80 -2.61 1.32
C ILE A 58 8.82 -4.14 1.12
N GLN A 59 9.62 -4.86 1.91
CA GLN A 59 9.66 -6.32 1.86
C GLN A 59 8.36 -6.99 2.31
N ALA A 60 7.63 -6.38 3.25
CA ALA A 60 6.34 -6.89 3.73
C ALA A 60 5.19 -6.65 2.73
N GLN A 61 5.29 -5.64 1.86
CA GLN A 61 4.27 -5.34 0.85
C GLN A 61 4.21 -6.37 -0.27
N ILE A 62 5.36 -6.90 -0.69
CA ILE A 62 5.39 -8.04 -1.61
C ILE A 62 5.30 -9.29 -0.75
N LYS A 63 4.13 -9.87 -0.60
CA LYS A 63 3.92 -11.10 0.18
C LYS A 63 4.73 -12.25 -0.42
N PRO A 64 5.82 -12.72 0.22
CA PRO A 64 6.68 -13.76 -0.38
C PRO A 64 5.90 -15.02 -0.75
N HIS A 65 4.93 -15.36 0.08
CA HIS A 65 4.04 -16.50 -0.16
C HIS A 65 3.16 -16.33 -1.42
N PHE A 66 2.72 -15.11 -1.75
CA PHE A 66 1.98 -14.85 -2.98
C PHE A 66 2.87 -15.06 -4.20
N LEU A 67 4.09 -14.50 -4.18
CA LEU A 67 5.06 -14.69 -5.26
C LEU A 67 5.37 -16.17 -5.49
N TYR A 68 5.69 -16.90 -4.42
CA TYR A 68 6.03 -18.32 -4.50
C TYR A 68 4.88 -19.14 -5.07
N ASN A 69 3.65 -18.89 -4.61
CA ASN A 69 2.48 -19.59 -5.12
C ASN A 69 2.17 -19.26 -6.58
N THR A 70 2.36 -18.00 -7.00
CA THR A 70 2.18 -17.60 -8.39
C THR A 70 3.17 -18.30 -9.31
N LEU A 71 4.46 -18.32 -8.92
CA LEU A 71 5.49 -19.04 -9.67
C LEU A 71 5.20 -20.54 -9.78
N ASN A 72 4.72 -21.17 -8.71
CA ASN A 72 4.33 -22.59 -8.76
C ASN A 72 3.14 -22.81 -9.69
N THR A 73 2.14 -21.90 -9.70
CA THR A 73 1.00 -21.98 -10.61
C THR A 73 1.45 -21.84 -12.07
N ILE A 74 2.34 -20.88 -12.35
CA ILE A 74 2.95 -20.69 -13.68
C ILE A 74 3.68 -21.96 -14.12
N ALA A 75 4.53 -22.54 -13.26
CA ALA A 75 5.25 -23.77 -13.54
C ALA A 75 4.30 -24.95 -13.86
N SER A 76 3.23 -25.10 -13.07
CA SER A 76 2.26 -26.18 -13.31
C SER A 76 1.45 -25.99 -14.61
N LEU A 77 1.14 -24.74 -14.98
CA LEU A 77 0.41 -24.44 -16.22
C LEU A 77 1.30 -24.56 -17.46
N SER A 78 2.61 -24.34 -17.33
CA SER A 78 3.52 -24.32 -18.48
C SER A 78 3.57 -25.63 -19.27
N GLU A 79 3.26 -26.75 -18.61
CA GLU A 79 3.22 -28.09 -19.24
C GLU A 79 1.86 -28.41 -19.86
N VAL A 80 0.78 -27.74 -19.42
CA VAL A 80 -0.61 -28.10 -19.77
C VAL A 80 -1.24 -27.06 -20.70
N ASP A 81 -0.99 -25.76 -20.47
CA ASP A 81 -1.61 -24.66 -21.18
C ASP A 81 -0.59 -23.51 -21.37
N PRO A 82 0.21 -23.54 -22.45
CA PRO A 82 1.23 -22.51 -22.71
C PRO A 82 0.66 -21.11 -22.96
N ASP A 83 -0.54 -20.99 -23.53
CA ASP A 83 -1.15 -19.69 -23.79
C ASP A 83 -1.59 -19.03 -22.50
N ARG A 84 -2.28 -19.75 -21.65
CA ARG A 84 -2.66 -19.28 -20.32
C ARG A 84 -1.44 -19.02 -19.44
N THR A 85 -0.34 -19.74 -19.62
CA THR A 85 0.93 -19.48 -18.94
C THR A 85 1.49 -18.11 -19.33
N ARG A 86 1.42 -17.77 -20.63
CA ARG A 86 1.89 -16.46 -21.13
C ARG A 86 1.07 -15.30 -20.55
N ASP A 87 -0.26 -15.45 -20.51
CA ASP A 87 -1.15 -14.45 -19.93
C ASP A 87 -0.86 -14.25 -18.43
N LEU A 88 -0.68 -15.35 -17.70
CA LEU A 88 -0.37 -15.30 -16.27
C LEU A 88 1.01 -14.69 -15.98
N LEU A 89 2.00 -14.90 -16.84
CA LEU A 89 3.30 -14.22 -16.76
C LEU A 89 3.18 -12.72 -17.00
N ALA A 90 2.34 -12.30 -17.95
CA ALA A 90 2.06 -10.89 -18.21
C ALA A 90 1.37 -10.23 -17.00
N ASP A 91 0.33 -10.86 -16.45
CA ASP A 91 -0.34 -10.39 -15.23
C ASP A 91 0.62 -10.31 -14.05
N PHE A 92 1.50 -11.31 -13.88
CA PHE A 92 2.49 -11.31 -12.82
C PHE A 92 3.52 -10.17 -12.97
N GLY A 93 3.98 -9.92 -14.20
CA GLY A 93 4.85 -8.78 -14.52
C GLY A 93 4.18 -7.44 -14.19
N SER A 94 2.93 -7.26 -14.63
CA SER A 94 2.11 -6.07 -14.35
C SER A 94 1.89 -5.86 -12.84
N TYR A 95 1.58 -6.94 -12.11
CA TYR A 95 1.43 -6.89 -10.66
C TYR A 95 2.71 -6.42 -9.96
N LEU A 96 3.87 -6.97 -10.34
CA LEU A 96 5.15 -6.57 -9.76
C LEU A 96 5.45 -5.11 -10.06
N GLN A 97 5.33 -4.68 -11.33
CA GLN A 97 5.59 -3.31 -11.74
C GLN A 97 4.68 -2.33 -10.99
N SER A 98 3.37 -2.55 -11.00
CA SER A 98 2.40 -1.69 -10.31
C SER A 98 2.64 -1.66 -8.79
N SER A 99 3.01 -2.80 -8.17
CA SER A 99 3.37 -2.86 -6.75
C SER A 99 4.61 -2.02 -6.43
N PHE A 100 5.54 -1.86 -7.38
CA PHE A 100 6.71 -1.01 -7.22
C PHE A 100 6.39 0.47 -7.44
N ASP A 101 5.56 0.81 -8.41
CA ASP A 101 5.17 2.18 -8.75
C ASP A 101 4.33 2.85 -7.65
N LEU A 102 3.53 2.08 -6.93
CA LEU A 102 2.64 2.55 -5.85
C LEU A 102 3.33 2.68 -4.48
N ARG A 103 4.66 2.68 -4.41
CA ARG A 103 5.41 2.73 -3.14
C ARG A 103 5.40 4.07 -2.43
N ASN A 104 5.23 5.17 -3.16
CA ASN A 104 5.17 6.49 -2.54
C ASN A 104 3.78 6.73 -1.95
N LEU A 105 3.61 6.41 -0.66
CA LEU A 105 2.35 6.52 0.07
C LEU A 105 1.94 7.98 0.37
N ASP A 106 2.82 8.94 0.16
CA ASP A 106 2.59 10.36 0.47
C ASP A 106 1.89 11.12 -0.68
N GLN A 107 1.76 10.50 -1.86
CA GLN A 107 1.13 11.11 -3.03
C GLN A 107 -0.08 10.30 -3.49
N GLU A 108 -1.16 11.00 -3.81
CA GLU A 108 -2.31 10.37 -4.48
C GLU A 108 -1.91 9.91 -5.89
N VAL A 109 -2.48 8.81 -6.31
CA VAL A 109 -2.25 8.20 -7.63
C VAL A 109 -3.54 8.12 -8.44
N PRO A 110 -3.49 8.15 -9.78
CA PRO A 110 -4.65 7.87 -10.61
C PRO A 110 -5.28 6.52 -10.28
N PHE A 111 -6.61 6.47 -10.28
CA PHE A 111 -7.38 5.24 -10.04
C PHE A 111 -6.93 4.09 -10.96
N GLU A 112 -6.67 4.39 -12.23
CA GLU A 112 -6.23 3.40 -13.21
C GLU A 112 -5.00 2.59 -12.77
N LYS A 113 -4.02 3.24 -12.10
CA LYS A 113 -2.83 2.53 -11.57
C LYS A 113 -3.18 1.54 -10.47
N GLU A 114 -4.04 1.94 -9.55
CA GLU A 114 -4.51 1.05 -8.48
C GLU A 114 -5.39 -0.07 -9.06
N TRP A 115 -6.21 0.25 -10.05
CA TRP A 115 -7.08 -0.72 -10.70
C TRP A 115 -6.29 -1.78 -11.50
N THR A 116 -5.26 -1.37 -12.22
CA THR A 116 -4.33 -2.29 -12.90
C THR A 116 -3.70 -3.30 -11.92
N LEU A 117 -3.27 -2.82 -10.77
CA LEU A 117 -2.72 -3.69 -9.72
C LEU A 117 -3.75 -4.69 -9.21
N VAL A 118 -4.99 -4.23 -8.97
CA VAL A 118 -6.11 -5.07 -8.51
C VAL A 118 -6.49 -6.12 -9.56
N GLN A 119 -6.60 -5.73 -10.82
CA GLN A 119 -6.92 -6.65 -11.92
C GLN A 119 -5.86 -7.75 -12.06
N SER A 120 -4.57 -7.38 -12.09
CA SER A 120 -3.48 -8.35 -12.16
C SER A 120 -3.49 -9.31 -10.97
N TYR A 121 -3.74 -8.82 -9.77
CA TYR A 121 -3.88 -9.65 -8.57
C TYR A 121 -5.05 -10.65 -8.71
N LEU A 122 -6.22 -10.18 -9.14
CA LEU A 122 -7.42 -11.02 -9.29
C LEU A 122 -7.26 -12.08 -10.37
N ASN A 123 -6.62 -11.75 -11.50
CA ASN A 123 -6.32 -12.69 -12.57
C ASN A 123 -5.41 -13.82 -12.07
N ILE A 124 -4.37 -13.47 -11.32
CA ILE A 124 -3.44 -14.44 -10.73
C ILE A 124 -4.17 -15.37 -9.74
N GLU A 125 -4.98 -14.83 -8.82
CA GLU A 125 -5.70 -15.64 -7.84
C GLU A 125 -6.79 -16.49 -8.54
N LYS A 126 -7.44 -15.98 -9.58
CA LYS A 126 -8.41 -16.73 -10.39
C LYS A 126 -7.73 -17.87 -11.18
N ALA A 127 -6.52 -17.67 -11.71
CA ALA A 127 -5.76 -18.74 -12.34
C ALA A 127 -5.42 -19.85 -11.36
N ARG A 128 -5.16 -19.50 -10.10
CA ARG A 128 -4.78 -20.42 -9.02
C ARG A 128 -5.96 -21.18 -8.43
N PHE A 129 -7.09 -20.51 -8.18
CA PHE A 129 -8.22 -21.08 -7.44
C PHE A 129 -9.41 -21.45 -8.33
N GLY A 130 -9.33 -21.12 -9.62
CA GLY A 130 -10.34 -21.49 -10.62
C GLY A 130 -11.74 -20.99 -10.28
N SER A 131 -12.71 -21.90 -10.36
CA SER A 131 -14.14 -21.61 -10.13
C SER A 131 -14.49 -21.21 -8.70
N ARG A 132 -13.58 -21.38 -7.75
CA ARG A 132 -13.78 -20.92 -6.36
C ARG A 132 -13.82 -19.41 -6.23
N ILE A 133 -13.29 -18.67 -7.21
CA ILE A 133 -13.38 -17.21 -7.26
C ILE A 133 -14.24 -16.83 -8.45
N GLN A 134 -15.46 -16.39 -8.17
CA GLN A 134 -16.34 -15.76 -9.14
C GLN A 134 -16.19 -14.24 -9.01
N LEU A 135 -16.02 -13.54 -10.13
CA LEU A 135 -15.74 -12.12 -10.15
C LEU A 135 -16.70 -11.40 -11.09
N THR A 136 -17.28 -10.31 -10.61
CA THR A 136 -18.00 -9.34 -11.43
C THR A 136 -17.44 -7.94 -11.14
N THR A 137 -17.19 -7.16 -12.20
CA THR A 137 -16.70 -5.79 -12.07
C THR A 137 -17.61 -4.83 -12.84
N GLU A 138 -17.99 -3.74 -12.19
CA GLU A 138 -18.75 -2.63 -12.75
C GLU A 138 -17.92 -1.36 -12.54
N VAL A 139 -16.92 -1.18 -13.38
CA VAL A 139 -15.96 -0.08 -13.32
C VAL A 139 -16.02 0.66 -14.64
N PRO A 140 -16.27 1.97 -14.66
CA PRO A 140 -16.26 2.78 -15.86
C PRO A 140 -14.89 2.73 -16.56
N ASP A 141 -14.88 2.67 -17.89
CA ASP A 141 -13.65 2.66 -18.69
C ASP A 141 -12.81 3.94 -18.50
N GLU A 142 -13.47 5.06 -18.22
CA GLU A 142 -12.86 6.39 -18.06
C GLU A 142 -13.09 6.94 -16.63
N ALA A 143 -12.67 6.21 -15.63
CA ALA A 143 -12.75 6.68 -14.24
C ALA A 143 -11.58 7.64 -13.91
N GLU A 144 -11.83 8.95 -13.97
CA GLU A 144 -10.81 10.00 -13.78
C GLU A 144 -10.83 10.59 -12.36
N PHE A 145 -10.26 9.89 -11.40
CA PHE A 145 -10.04 10.42 -10.06
C PHE A 145 -8.72 9.90 -9.48
N VAL A 146 -8.28 10.50 -8.38
CA VAL A 146 -7.07 10.11 -7.66
C VAL A 146 -7.41 9.63 -6.26
N LEU A 147 -6.59 8.72 -5.73
CA LEU A 147 -6.75 8.20 -4.38
C LEU A 147 -5.39 7.86 -3.78
N PRO A 148 -5.30 7.72 -2.44
CA PRO A 148 -4.08 7.25 -1.81
C PRO A 148 -3.72 5.84 -2.31
N PRO A 149 -2.46 5.57 -2.65
CA PRO A 149 -2.03 4.29 -3.21
C PRO A 149 -2.29 3.14 -2.24
N LEU A 150 -2.48 1.92 -2.77
CA LEU A 150 -2.76 0.70 -2.01
C LEU A 150 -4.01 0.83 -1.11
N THR A 151 -5.07 1.48 -1.64
CA THR A 151 -6.36 1.62 -0.96
C THR A 151 -7.30 0.49 -1.33
N ILE A 152 -7.45 0.16 -2.62
CA ILE A 152 -8.38 -0.85 -3.10
C ILE A 152 -7.80 -2.26 -2.93
N GLN A 153 -6.52 -2.44 -3.24
CA GLN A 153 -5.89 -3.77 -3.20
C GLN A 153 -6.04 -4.48 -1.85
N PRO A 154 -5.78 -3.88 -0.66
CA PRO A 154 -5.96 -4.56 0.61
C PRO A 154 -7.40 -4.96 0.89
N ILE A 155 -8.38 -4.22 0.38
CA ILE A 155 -9.80 -4.54 0.51
C ILE A 155 -10.13 -5.77 -0.34
N VAL A 156 -9.68 -5.80 -1.60
CA VAL A 156 -9.87 -6.93 -2.51
C VAL A 156 -9.14 -8.17 -2.00
N GLU A 157 -7.91 -8.03 -1.52
CA GLU A 157 -7.18 -9.14 -0.88
C GLU A 157 -7.94 -9.72 0.32
N ASN A 158 -8.56 -8.86 1.13
CA ASN A 158 -9.38 -9.29 2.26
C ASN A 158 -10.60 -10.10 1.77
N ALA A 159 -11.30 -9.62 0.74
CA ALA A 159 -12.43 -10.31 0.13
C ALA A 159 -12.02 -11.68 -0.43
N VAL A 160 -10.89 -11.77 -1.13
CA VAL A 160 -10.37 -13.04 -1.66
C VAL A 160 -9.97 -13.99 -0.52
N ARG A 161 -9.02 -13.59 0.32
CA ARG A 161 -8.32 -14.51 1.25
C ARG A 161 -9.09 -14.77 2.54
N HIS A 162 -9.77 -13.75 3.06
CA HIS A 162 -10.50 -13.81 4.33
C HIS A 162 -12.02 -13.88 4.14
N GLY A 163 -12.50 -13.60 2.93
CA GLY A 163 -13.86 -13.79 2.51
C GLY A 163 -14.08 -15.14 1.83
N VAL A 164 -14.03 -15.13 0.48
CA VAL A 164 -14.49 -16.27 -0.33
C VAL A 164 -13.65 -17.54 -0.19
N LEU A 165 -12.32 -17.43 -0.07
CA LEU A 165 -11.47 -18.62 0.04
C LEU A 165 -11.51 -19.31 1.41
N LYS A 166 -12.16 -18.71 2.40
CA LYS A 166 -12.45 -19.38 3.68
C LYS A 166 -13.56 -20.41 3.58
N LYS A 167 -14.47 -20.24 2.61
CA LYS A 167 -15.48 -21.26 2.27
C LYS A 167 -14.88 -22.28 1.32
N ILE A 168 -15.21 -23.55 1.51
CA ILE A 168 -14.71 -24.66 0.65
C ILE A 168 -15.18 -24.48 -0.78
N GLU A 169 -16.46 -24.12 -0.97
CA GLU A 169 -17.08 -23.83 -2.25
C GLU A 169 -16.59 -22.56 -2.92
N GLY A 170 -15.87 -21.69 -2.18
CA GLY A 170 -15.49 -20.38 -2.65
C GLY A 170 -16.63 -19.36 -2.53
N GLY A 171 -16.69 -18.42 -3.45
CA GLY A 171 -17.74 -17.41 -3.47
C GLY A 171 -17.56 -16.37 -4.58
N HIS A 172 -18.42 -15.36 -4.51
CA HIS A 172 -18.48 -14.29 -5.48
C HIS A 172 -17.89 -13.00 -4.89
N ILE A 173 -17.13 -12.27 -5.69
CA ILE A 173 -16.62 -10.94 -5.41
C ILE A 173 -17.17 -10.00 -6.45
N HIS A 174 -17.79 -8.93 -6.00
CA HIS A 174 -18.30 -7.86 -6.85
C HIS A 174 -17.61 -6.55 -6.51
N ILE A 175 -17.03 -5.89 -7.51
CA ILE A 175 -16.35 -4.60 -7.38
C ILE A 175 -17.07 -3.60 -8.26
N SER A 176 -17.53 -2.50 -7.68
CA SER A 176 -18.15 -1.41 -8.45
C SER A 176 -17.51 -0.05 -8.12
N VAL A 177 -17.51 0.81 -9.13
CA VAL A 177 -17.16 2.23 -9.03
C VAL A 177 -18.31 3.02 -9.62
N GLU A 178 -18.89 3.91 -8.81
CA GLU A 178 -20.04 4.73 -9.19
C GLU A 178 -19.75 6.20 -8.87
N GLU A 179 -19.99 7.08 -9.81
CA GLU A 179 -19.93 8.53 -9.59
C GLU A 179 -21.27 9.03 -9.10
N ILE A 180 -21.32 9.53 -7.86
CA ILE A 180 -22.55 10.06 -7.24
C ILE A 180 -22.26 11.46 -6.71
N GLY A 181 -22.80 12.47 -7.38
CA GLY A 181 -22.53 13.88 -7.08
C GLY A 181 -21.04 14.19 -7.26
N ASP A 182 -20.40 14.76 -6.25
CA ASP A 182 -19.00 15.15 -6.26
C ASP A 182 -18.04 14.04 -5.82
N TYR A 183 -18.50 12.78 -5.76
CA TYR A 183 -17.72 11.67 -5.22
C TYR A 183 -17.76 10.44 -6.13
N ALA A 184 -16.60 9.78 -6.28
CA ALA A 184 -16.53 8.40 -6.72
C ALA A 184 -16.70 7.47 -5.52
N TRP A 185 -17.70 6.60 -5.58
CA TRP A 185 -17.94 5.54 -4.61
C TRP A 185 -17.35 4.24 -5.10
N ILE A 186 -16.47 3.68 -4.29
CA ILE A 186 -15.84 2.38 -4.56
C ILE A 186 -16.44 1.37 -3.59
N SER A 187 -16.94 0.25 -4.13
CA SER A 187 -17.57 -0.81 -3.37
C SER A 187 -16.92 -2.16 -3.69
N VAL A 188 -16.60 -2.93 -2.67
CA VAL A 188 -16.14 -4.32 -2.79
C VAL A 188 -17.05 -5.18 -1.92
N ARG A 189 -17.79 -6.07 -2.55
CA ARG A 189 -18.68 -7.03 -1.90
C ARG A 189 -18.16 -8.43 -2.08
N ASP A 190 -18.15 -9.23 -1.05
CA ASP A 190 -17.90 -10.66 -1.11
C ASP A 190 -19.04 -11.47 -0.46
N THR A 191 -19.21 -12.71 -0.90
CA THR A 191 -20.14 -13.70 -0.30
C THR A 191 -19.41 -14.70 0.60
N GLY A 192 -18.30 -14.26 1.18
CA GLY A 192 -17.41 -15.08 2.00
C GLY A 192 -17.89 -15.32 3.43
N GLU A 193 -16.92 -15.57 4.31
CA GLU A 193 -17.18 -15.90 5.72
C GLU A 193 -17.74 -14.72 6.52
N GLY A 194 -17.53 -13.48 6.06
CA GLY A 194 -17.89 -12.27 6.79
C GLY A 194 -16.88 -11.92 7.90
N ILE A 195 -17.13 -10.78 8.54
CA ILE A 195 -16.30 -10.25 9.63
C ILE A 195 -17.14 -10.19 10.91
N PRO A 196 -16.70 -10.86 12.00
CA PRO A 196 -17.37 -10.77 13.28
C PRO A 196 -17.49 -9.33 13.79
N PRO A 197 -18.59 -8.96 14.50
CA PRO A 197 -18.83 -7.57 14.93
C PRO A 197 -17.67 -6.95 15.73
N LEU A 198 -17.11 -7.65 16.70
CA LEU A 198 -15.99 -7.18 17.51
C LEU A 198 -14.73 -6.89 16.66
N LYS A 199 -14.47 -7.74 15.66
CA LYS A 199 -13.35 -7.53 14.75
C LYS A 199 -13.58 -6.33 13.83
N ARG A 200 -14.83 -6.16 13.34
CA ARG A 200 -15.22 -5.00 12.54
C ARG A 200 -15.03 -3.69 13.29
N GLU A 201 -15.51 -3.60 14.54
CA GLU A 201 -15.31 -2.45 15.41
C GLU A 201 -13.81 -2.16 15.61
N ALA A 202 -13.03 -3.15 15.98
CA ALA A 202 -11.59 -3.00 16.18
C ALA A 202 -10.83 -2.57 14.90
N ILE A 203 -11.29 -2.92 13.70
CA ILE A 203 -10.76 -2.41 12.43
C ILE A 203 -11.07 -0.93 12.28
N LEU A 204 -12.31 -0.52 12.55
CA LEU A 204 -12.77 0.86 12.40
C LEU A 204 -12.14 1.80 13.44
N ASP A 205 -11.92 1.31 14.66
CA ASP A 205 -11.28 2.05 15.76
C ASP A 205 -9.75 2.06 15.65
N GLY A 206 -9.16 1.21 14.78
CA GLY A 206 -7.71 1.11 14.63
C GLY A 206 -7.01 0.31 15.72
N THR A 207 -7.75 -0.39 16.59
CA THR A 207 -7.20 -1.22 17.69
C THR A 207 -6.84 -2.64 17.26
N TYR A 208 -7.32 -3.08 16.08
CA TYR A 208 -7.05 -4.41 15.54
C TYR A 208 -5.59 -4.54 15.10
N ARG A 209 -4.86 -5.48 15.73
CA ARG A 209 -3.42 -5.68 15.48
C ARG A 209 -3.07 -6.80 14.49
N LEU A 210 -4.01 -7.69 14.19
CA LEU A 210 -3.84 -8.79 13.26
C LEU A 210 -4.50 -8.44 11.93
N GLY A 211 -3.74 -8.38 10.82
CA GLY A 211 -4.30 -7.98 9.52
C GLY A 211 -4.37 -6.47 9.33
N ILE A 212 -3.23 -5.82 9.39
CA ILE A 212 -3.02 -4.36 9.40
C ILE A 212 -3.57 -3.67 8.12
N GLY A 213 -3.86 -4.41 7.04
CA GLY A 213 -4.27 -3.85 5.75
C GLY A 213 -5.49 -2.92 5.84
N LEU A 214 -6.64 -3.42 6.30
CA LEU A 214 -7.88 -2.62 6.40
C LEU A 214 -7.77 -1.48 7.42
N VAL A 215 -7.07 -1.69 8.54
CA VAL A 215 -6.82 -0.66 9.55
C VAL A 215 -6.02 0.50 8.95
N ASN A 216 -4.97 0.19 8.18
CA ASN A 216 -4.14 1.20 7.53
C ASN A 216 -4.92 1.97 6.45
N VAL A 217 -5.71 1.27 5.64
CA VAL A 217 -6.60 1.89 4.65
C VAL A 217 -7.60 2.82 5.34
N ASN A 218 -8.28 2.36 6.39
CA ASN A 218 -9.26 3.16 7.13
C ASN A 218 -8.63 4.43 7.71
N ARG A 219 -7.46 4.31 8.36
CA ARG A 219 -6.72 5.44 8.93
C ARG A 219 -6.30 6.44 7.85
N ARG A 220 -5.79 5.95 6.72
CA ARG A 220 -5.34 6.80 5.61
C ARG A 220 -6.49 7.57 4.99
N LEU A 221 -7.60 6.92 4.68
CA LEU A 221 -8.79 7.58 4.17
C LEU A 221 -9.33 8.63 5.14
N LYS A 222 -9.35 8.34 6.45
CA LYS A 222 -9.73 9.33 7.47
C LYS A 222 -8.80 10.54 7.48
N ASN A 223 -7.51 10.32 7.37
CA ASN A 223 -6.52 11.40 7.36
C ASN A 223 -6.60 12.27 6.10
N THR A 224 -6.83 11.65 4.93
CA THR A 224 -6.85 12.36 3.64
C THR A 224 -8.20 13.04 3.37
N TYR A 225 -9.31 12.34 3.64
CA TYR A 225 -10.65 12.79 3.24
C TYR A 225 -11.62 13.04 4.43
N GLY A 226 -11.15 12.88 5.67
CA GLY A 226 -11.97 13.01 6.86
C GLY A 226 -12.95 11.85 7.08
N GLN A 227 -13.04 10.90 6.16
CA GLN A 227 -13.96 9.76 6.22
C GLN A 227 -13.21 8.46 5.92
N GLY A 228 -13.52 7.40 6.68
CA GLY A 228 -12.90 6.09 6.53
C GLY A 228 -13.80 5.10 5.78
N LEU A 229 -13.50 3.83 5.99
CA LEU A 229 -14.26 2.71 5.42
C LEU A 229 -15.64 2.59 6.07
N LEU A 230 -16.62 2.27 5.24
CA LEU A 230 -17.93 1.78 5.66
C LEU A 230 -17.92 0.27 5.49
N ILE A 231 -18.07 -0.47 6.59
CA ILE A 231 -18.01 -1.94 6.60
C ILE A 231 -19.35 -2.48 7.06
N ASP A 232 -20.03 -3.17 6.15
CA ASP A 232 -21.26 -3.92 6.39
C ASP A 232 -20.95 -5.40 6.26
N SER A 233 -21.09 -6.16 7.34
CA SER A 233 -20.70 -7.56 7.30
C SER A 233 -21.56 -8.40 8.23
N VAL A 234 -21.94 -9.59 7.72
CA VAL A 234 -22.66 -10.59 8.47
C VAL A 234 -21.87 -11.89 8.39
N GLU A 235 -21.52 -12.42 9.55
CA GLU A 235 -20.77 -13.67 9.67
C GLU A 235 -21.52 -14.82 8.97
N GLY A 236 -20.80 -15.62 8.18
CA GLY A 236 -21.35 -16.68 7.34
C GLY A 236 -21.96 -16.21 6.00
N THR A 237 -22.26 -14.91 5.84
CA THR A 237 -22.94 -14.39 4.64
C THR A 237 -21.98 -13.63 3.72
N GLY A 238 -21.11 -12.78 4.26
CA GLY A 238 -20.14 -12.02 3.49
C GLY A 238 -19.92 -10.60 4.01
N THR A 239 -19.18 -9.82 3.24
CA THR A 239 -18.79 -8.45 3.59
C THR A 239 -19.03 -7.50 2.43
N LEU A 240 -19.49 -6.29 2.73
CA LEU A 240 -19.50 -5.14 1.86
C LEU A 240 -18.64 -4.04 2.48
N ILE A 241 -17.57 -3.66 1.78
CA ILE A 241 -16.72 -2.53 2.14
C ILE A 241 -16.92 -1.44 1.12
N ARG A 242 -17.22 -0.23 1.58
CA ARG A 242 -17.39 0.95 0.73
C ARG A 242 -16.58 2.11 1.26
N PHE A 243 -16.12 2.94 0.36
CA PHE A 243 -15.54 4.24 0.66
C PHE A 243 -15.78 5.19 -0.51
N ARG A 244 -15.59 6.48 -0.27
CA ARG A 244 -15.70 7.48 -1.32
C ARG A 244 -14.48 8.36 -1.38
N VAL A 245 -14.16 8.81 -2.58
CA VAL A 245 -13.10 9.80 -2.85
C VAL A 245 -13.72 10.99 -3.58
N PRO A 246 -13.28 12.23 -3.33
CA PRO A 246 -13.78 13.39 -4.07
C PRO A 246 -13.33 13.28 -5.54
N LEU A 247 -14.26 13.53 -6.46
CA LEU A 247 -13.93 13.83 -7.83
C LEU A 247 -13.21 15.18 -7.84
N LYS A 248 -12.07 15.30 -8.53
CA LYS A 248 -11.42 16.61 -8.69
C LYS A 248 -12.38 17.51 -9.44
N GLN A 249 -12.93 18.52 -8.77
CA GLN A 249 -13.59 19.62 -9.48
C GLN A 249 -12.52 20.25 -10.40
N ASN A 250 -12.82 20.30 -11.69
CA ASN A 250 -12.05 21.07 -12.65
C ASN A 250 -12.05 22.55 -12.21
N LYS A 251 -11.04 22.99 -11.46
CA LYS A 251 -10.85 24.40 -11.08
C LYS A 251 -10.42 25.30 -12.24
N GLU A 252 -10.56 24.85 -13.49
CA GLU A 252 -10.22 25.63 -14.67
C GLU A 252 -11.40 26.33 -15.37
N ALA A 253 -12.61 26.30 -14.80
CA ALA A 253 -13.77 26.97 -15.39
C ALA A 253 -14.05 28.40 -14.86
N GLU A 254 -13.18 28.94 -13.98
CA GLU A 254 -13.30 30.33 -13.47
C GLU A 254 -11.95 31.07 -13.54
N ARG A 255 -11.46 31.31 -14.78
CA ARG A 255 -10.49 32.38 -15.05
C ARG A 255 -10.78 33.02 -16.40
#